data_7713c3df71f261c709208d7e80be6489
#
_entry.id   7713c3df71f261c709208d7e80be6489
#
_cell.length_a   1.000
_cell.length_b   1.000
_cell.length_c   1.000
_cell.angle_alpha   90.00
_cell.angle_beta   90.00
_cell.angle_gamma   90.00
#
_symmetry.space_group_name_H-M   'P 1'
#
loop_
_entity.id
_entity.type
_entity.pdbx_description
1 polymer ?
#
loop_
_entity_poly.entity_id
_entity_poly.type
_entity_poly.pdbx_seq_one_letter_code
_entity_poly.pdbx_strand_id
1 'polypeptide(L)'
;MRRGDLVTIAVHGDYGKPRPALVVQADEFAAIPSVTVLRITSEVHAEHLVRVTVQASSESGLQRPSQICIDKAVTVPRSKIGKHIGRIDHATLQAVNAALVRFFGLS
;
A
#
# COMPACT_ATOMS: atom_id res chain seq x y z
N MET A 1 2.99 -6.30 -11.77
CA MET A 1 2.75 -5.84 -10.39
C MET A 1 3.65 -6.62 -9.46
N ARG A 2 4.44 -5.90 -8.69
CA ARG A 2 5.42 -6.48 -7.77
C ARG A 2 5.26 -5.87 -6.38
N ARG A 3 5.77 -6.55 -5.36
CA ARG A 3 5.80 -6.02 -4.00
C ARG A 3 6.51 -4.67 -3.98
N GLY A 4 5.90 -3.68 -3.34
CA GLY A 4 6.39 -2.30 -3.33
C GLY A 4 5.77 -1.40 -4.40
N ASP A 5 5.00 -1.96 -5.32
CA ASP A 5 4.28 -1.16 -6.30
C ASP A 5 3.09 -0.46 -5.66
N LEU A 6 2.82 0.74 -6.14
CA LEU A 6 1.62 1.51 -5.80
C LEU A 6 0.61 1.33 -6.92
N VAL A 7 -0.59 0.93 -6.55
CA VAL A 7 -1.68 0.65 -7.49
C VAL A 7 -2.95 1.32 -6.98
N THR A 8 -3.96 1.39 -7.83
CA THR A 8 -5.29 1.75 -7.37
C THR A 8 -6.12 0.51 -7.13
N ILE A 9 -6.99 0.55 -6.14
CA ILE A 9 -7.96 -0.51 -5.89
C ILE A 9 -9.36 0.10 -5.81
N ALA A 10 -10.37 -0.69 -6.19
CA ALA A 10 -11.77 -0.35 -6.01
C ALA A 10 -12.32 -1.30 -4.95
N VAL A 11 -12.71 -0.75 -3.78
CA VAL A 11 -13.26 -1.54 -2.69
C VAL A 11 -14.67 -1.07 -2.36
N HIS A 12 -15.46 -1.99 -1.84
CA HIS A 12 -16.82 -1.69 -1.41
C HIS A 12 -16.79 -0.62 -0.32
N GLY A 13 -17.68 0.37 -0.42
CA GLY A 13 -17.74 1.47 0.54
C GLY A 13 -17.00 2.73 0.09
N ASP A 14 -16.21 2.67 -0.97
CA ASP A 14 -15.51 3.84 -1.52
C ASP A 14 -16.29 4.50 -2.66
N TYR A 15 -17.56 4.19 -2.80
CA TYR A 15 -18.46 4.72 -3.85
C TYR A 15 -17.91 4.53 -5.27
N GLY A 16 -17.19 3.42 -5.47
CA GLY A 16 -16.58 3.11 -6.76
C GLY A 16 -15.35 3.92 -7.10
N LYS A 17 -14.88 4.80 -6.23
CA LYS A 17 -13.67 5.59 -6.48
C LYS A 17 -12.42 4.75 -6.29
N PRO A 18 -11.49 4.73 -7.27
CA PRO A 18 -10.19 4.10 -7.08
C PRO A 18 -9.42 4.77 -5.94
N ARG A 19 -8.78 3.95 -5.11
CA ARG A 19 -7.95 4.45 -4.00
C ARG A 19 -6.55 3.89 -4.12
N PRO A 20 -5.51 4.66 -3.76
CA PRO A 20 -4.16 4.14 -3.80
C PRO A 20 -3.92 3.09 -2.72
N ALA A 21 -3.08 2.13 -3.05
CA ALA A 21 -2.70 1.05 -2.14
C ALA A 21 -1.30 0.56 -2.47
N LEU A 22 -0.63 0.00 -1.48
CA LEU A 22 0.71 -0.56 -1.62
C LEU A 22 0.62 -2.07 -1.69
N VAL A 23 1.21 -2.67 -2.72
CA VAL A 23 1.29 -4.14 -2.83
C VAL A 23 2.32 -4.65 -1.83
N VAL A 24 1.89 -5.51 -0.91
CA VAL A 24 2.77 -6.10 0.11
C VAL A 24 2.87 -7.61 0.02
N GLN A 25 2.07 -8.24 -0.83
CA GLN A 25 2.18 -9.67 -1.06
C GLN A 25 3.49 -10.00 -1.75
N ALA A 26 4.18 -11.03 -1.28
CA ALA A 26 5.46 -11.45 -1.87
C ALA A 26 5.25 -11.89 -3.32
N ASP A 27 6.26 -11.60 -4.17
CA ASP A 27 6.17 -11.87 -5.61
C ASP A 27 6.03 -13.36 -5.93
N GLU A 28 6.53 -14.24 -5.06
CA GLU A 28 6.39 -15.69 -5.25
C GLU A 28 4.93 -16.16 -5.24
N PHE A 29 4.02 -15.34 -4.72
CA PHE A 29 2.59 -15.66 -4.69
C PHE A 29 1.79 -14.96 -5.79
N ALA A 30 2.47 -14.53 -6.86
CA ALA A 30 1.83 -13.79 -7.95
C ALA A 30 0.75 -14.61 -8.70
N ALA A 31 0.78 -15.94 -8.60
CA ALA A 31 -0.21 -16.79 -9.25
C ALA A 31 -1.53 -16.93 -8.49
N ILE A 32 -1.59 -16.46 -7.24
CA ILE A 32 -2.81 -16.50 -6.45
C ILE A 32 -3.81 -15.48 -7.05
N PRO A 33 -5.10 -15.82 -7.15
CA PRO A 33 -6.08 -14.92 -7.79
C PRO A 33 -6.45 -13.69 -6.97
N SER A 34 -5.91 -13.54 -5.77
CA SER A 34 -6.10 -12.37 -4.94
C SER A 34 -4.76 -11.72 -4.61
N VAL A 35 -4.79 -10.47 -4.16
CA VAL A 35 -3.58 -9.75 -3.77
C VAL A 35 -3.83 -8.98 -2.49
N THR A 36 -2.86 -9.01 -1.57
CA THR A 36 -2.91 -8.29 -0.31
C THR A 36 -2.16 -6.97 -0.45
N VAL A 37 -2.82 -5.90 -0.06
CA VAL A 37 -2.31 -4.54 -0.15
C VAL A 37 -2.53 -3.81 1.17
N LEU A 38 -1.80 -2.72 1.38
CA LEU A 38 -2.04 -1.78 2.47
C LEU A 38 -2.70 -0.53 1.89
N ARG A 39 -3.74 -0.05 2.54
CA ARG A 39 -4.42 1.16 2.10
C ARG A 39 -3.55 2.39 2.37
N ILE A 40 -3.72 3.39 1.53
CA ILE A 40 -2.98 4.65 1.61
C ILE A 40 -3.97 5.79 1.73
N THR A 41 -3.67 6.74 2.61
CA THR A 41 -4.50 7.93 2.82
C THR A 41 -3.70 9.20 2.62
N SER A 42 -4.34 10.24 2.08
CA SER A 42 -3.76 11.57 2.02
C SER A 42 -4.01 12.39 3.30
N GLU A 43 -4.77 11.84 4.23
CA GLU A 43 -4.92 12.45 5.55
C GLU A 43 -3.72 12.07 6.41
N VAL A 44 -2.75 12.97 6.53
CA VAL A 44 -1.48 12.69 7.19
C VAL A 44 -1.59 13.09 8.67
N HIS A 45 -1.21 12.16 9.55
CA HIS A 45 -1.11 12.38 11.00
C HIS A 45 0.31 12.12 11.44
N ALA A 46 1.01 13.17 11.87
CA ALA A 46 2.45 13.11 12.16
C ALA A 46 2.82 12.12 13.27
N GLU A 47 1.90 11.87 14.20
CA GLU A 47 2.16 11.04 15.39
C GLU A 47 1.59 9.62 15.28
N HIS A 48 1.13 9.21 14.11
CA HIS A 48 0.48 7.91 13.99
C HIS A 48 1.53 6.79 13.89
N LEU A 49 1.57 5.93 14.91
CA LEU A 49 2.61 4.89 15.04
C LEU A 49 2.52 3.77 14.00
N VAL A 50 1.34 3.55 13.42
CA VAL A 50 1.13 2.47 12.44
C VAL A 50 1.01 3.00 11.02
N ARG A 51 1.65 4.13 10.74
CA ARG A 51 1.65 4.72 9.40
C ARG A 51 3.07 5.04 8.96
N VAL A 52 3.32 4.87 7.67
CA VAL A 52 4.60 5.22 7.03
C VAL A 52 4.33 6.28 5.97
N THR A 53 5.01 7.41 6.08
CA THR A 53 4.81 8.55 5.17
C THR A 53 5.51 8.30 3.83
N VAL A 54 4.85 8.64 2.74
CA VAL A 54 5.38 8.61 1.38
C VAL A 54 5.20 9.98 0.76
N GLN A 55 6.28 10.55 0.24
CA GLN A 55 6.23 11.84 -0.44
C GLN A 55 5.67 11.70 -1.85
N ALA A 56 5.03 12.77 -2.32
CA ALA A 56 4.63 12.87 -3.71
C ALA A 56 5.90 12.95 -4.57
N SER A 57 5.96 12.15 -5.63
CA SER A 57 7.10 12.14 -6.54
C SER A 57 6.71 11.48 -7.85
N SER A 58 7.56 11.63 -8.86
CA SER A 58 7.37 10.90 -10.11
C SER A 58 7.50 9.40 -9.92
N GLU A 59 8.30 8.96 -8.96
CA GLU A 59 8.48 7.53 -8.67
C GLU A 59 7.27 6.94 -7.96
N SER A 60 6.74 7.63 -6.93
CA SER A 60 5.57 7.13 -6.22
C SER A 60 4.28 7.30 -7.03
N GLY A 61 4.24 8.29 -7.89
CA GLY A 61 3.03 8.61 -8.66
C GLY A 61 1.93 9.26 -7.83
N LEU A 62 2.19 9.54 -6.55
CA LEU A 62 1.24 10.22 -5.69
C LEU A 62 1.29 11.72 -5.94
N GLN A 63 0.13 12.36 -5.88
CA GLN A 63 0.01 13.80 -6.16
C GLN A 63 0.23 14.66 -4.93
N ARG A 64 0.18 14.07 -3.74
CA ARG A 64 0.40 14.75 -2.47
C ARG A 64 1.03 13.79 -1.47
N PRO A 65 1.68 14.32 -0.42
CA PRO A 65 2.19 13.46 0.65
C PRO A 65 1.06 12.61 1.21
N SER A 66 1.37 11.33 1.47
CA SER A 66 0.37 10.36 1.89
C SER A 66 0.98 9.44 2.92
N GLN A 67 0.14 8.63 3.57
CA GLN A 67 0.60 7.65 4.54
C GLN A 67 0.08 6.26 4.20
N ILE A 68 0.97 5.29 4.29
CA ILE A 68 0.64 3.87 4.19
C ILE A 68 0.11 3.43 5.55
N CYS A 69 -1.10 2.90 5.58
CA CYS A 69 -1.76 2.46 6.81
C CYS A 69 -1.42 1.00 7.06
N ILE A 70 -0.47 0.75 7.95
CA ILE A 70 0.01 -0.60 8.26
C ILE A 70 -1.11 -1.47 8.85
N ASP A 71 -2.03 -0.87 9.58
CA ASP A 71 -3.16 -1.55 10.21
C ASP A 71 -4.36 -1.78 9.28
N LYS A 72 -4.24 -1.40 8.01
CA LYS A 72 -5.35 -1.51 7.06
C LYS A 72 -4.97 -2.38 5.87
N ALA A 73 -4.48 -3.58 6.18
CA ALA A 73 -4.25 -4.59 5.17
C ALA A 73 -5.60 -5.11 4.67
N VAL A 74 -5.71 -5.24 3.36
CA VAL A 74 -6.91 -5.79 2.74
C VAL A 74 -6.49 -6.68 1.58
N THR A 75 -7.19 -7.81 1.43
CA THR A 75 -6.96 -8.73 0.33
C THR A 75 -8.12 -8.58 -0.66
N VAL A 76 -7.78 -8.30 -1.90
CA VAL A 76 -8.78 -8.05 -2.95
C VAL A 76 -8.56 -9.00 -4.11
N PRO A 77 -9.62 -9.36 -4.86
CA PRO A 77 -9.43 -10.07 -6.12
C PRO A 77 -8.56 -9.25 -7.07
N ARG A 78 -7.73 -9.92 -7.88
CA ARG A 78 -6.88 -9.19 -8.85
C ARG A 78 -7.69 -8.32 -9.80
N SER A 79 -8.94 -8.69 -10.08
CA SER A 79 -9.83 -7.89 -10.91
C SER A 79 -10.14 -6.51 -10.32
N LYS A 80 -9.90 -6.31 -9.03
CA LYS A 80 -10.10 -5.01 -8.36
C LYS A 80 -8.87 -4.12 -8.40
N ILE A 81 -7.74 -4.63 -8.87
CA ILE A 81 -6.55 -3.81 -9.09
C ILE A 81 -6.76 -3.01 -10.37
N GLY A 82 -6.61 -1.70 -10.25
CA GLY A 82 -6.74 -0.80 -11.39
C GLY A 82 -5.41 -0.45 -12.00
N LYS A 83 -4.99 0.81 -11.85
CA LYS A 83 -3.78 1.32 -12.47
C LYS A 83 -2.56 1.08 -11.60
N HIS A 84 -1.43 0.83 -12.24
CA HIS A 84 -0.12 0.94 -11.62
C HIS A 84 0.25 2.43 -11.62
N ILE A 85 0.42 3.03 -10.44
CA ILE A 85 0.68 4.47 -10.34
C ILE A 85 2.12 4.81 -9.99
N GLY A 86 2.87 3.88 -9.44
CA GLY A 86 4.26 4.13 -9.10
C GLY A 86 4.82 3.03 -8.22
N ARG A 87 5.87 3.40 -7.48
CA ARG A 87 6.59 2.47 -6.64
C ARG A 87 7.21 3.23 -5.47
N ILE A 88 7.24 2.65 -4.29
CA ILE A 88 7.97 3.23 -3.17
C ILE A 88 9.46 2.87 -3.29
N ASP A 89 10.32 3.71 -2.72
CA ASP A 89 11.75 3.46 -2.73
C ASP A 89 12.12 2.36 -1.71
N HIS A 90 13.36 1.91 -1.80
CA HIS A 90 13.84 0.83 -0.95
C HIS A 90 13.77 1.19 0.54
N ALA A 91 14.16 2.40 0.92
CA ALA A 91 14.13 2.83 2.31
C ALA A 91 12.72 2.84 2.88
N THR A 92 11.74 3.32 2.10
CA THR A 92 10.35 3.32 2.50
C THR A 92 9.82 1.89 2.65
N LEU A 93 10.18 1.00 1.71
CA LEU A 93 9.78 -0.40 1.79
C LEU A 93 10.34 -1.08 3.04
N GLN A 94 11.60 -0.77 3.41
CA GLN A 94 12.19 -1.30 4.64
C GLN A 94 11.44 -0.80 5.88
N ALA A 95 11.02 0.46 5.88
CA ALA A 95 10.22 1.00 6.98
C ALA A 95 8.87 0.28 7.08
N VAL A 96 8.23 -0.01 5.96
CA VAL A 96 6.98 -0.78 5.91
C VAL A 96 7.21 -2.19 6.47
N ASN A 97 8.28 -2.85 6.04
CA ASN A 97 8.62 -4.20 6.52
C ASN A 97 8.77 -4.22 8.04
N ALA A 98 9.53 -3.28 8.59
CA ALA A 98 9.74 -3.18 10.04
C ALA A 98 8.41 -2.94 10.78
N ALA A 99 7.56 -2.08 10.24
CA ALA A 99 6.27 -1.79 10.84
C ALA A 99 5.34 -3.00 10.81
N LEU A 100 5.34 -3.77 9.70
CA LEU A 100 4.53 -4.99 9.58
C LEU A 100 4.98 -6.06 10.59
N VAL A 101 6.29 -6.25 10.73
CA VAL A 101 6.83 -7.20 11.72
C VAL A 101 6.35 -6.84 13.13
N ARG A 102 6.41 -5.57 13.49
CA ARG A 102 5.95 -5.10 14.80
C ARG A 102 4.45 -5.23 14.96
N PHE A 103 3.70 -4.78 13.96
CA PHE A 103 2.24 -4.77 14.04
C PHE A 103 1.66 -6.17 14.16
N PHE A 104 2.21 -7.11 13.42
CA PHE A 104 1.76 -8.51 13.45
C PHE A 104 2.44 -9.34 14.55
N GLY A 105 3.39 -8.77 15.28
CA GLY A 105 4.04 -9.48 16.37
C GLY A 105 4.92 -10.64 15.90
N LEU A 106 5.62 -10.46 14.78
CA LEU A 106 6.40 -11.53 14.16
C LEU A 106 7.86 -11.61 14.65
N SER A 107 8.25 -10.75 15.57
CA SER A 107 9.63 -10.78 16.09
C SER A 107 9.67 -10.72 17.59
#